data_03da2b62067d6f12694dde914d18ba54
#
_entry.id   03da2b62067d6f12694dde914d18ba54
#
_cell.length_a   1.000
_cell.length_b   1.000
_cell.length_c   1.000
_cell.angle_alpha   90.00
_cell.angle_beta   90.00
_cell.angle_gamma   90.00
#
_symmetry.space_group_name_H-M   'P 1'
#
loop_
_entity.id
_entity.type
_entity.pdbx_description
1 polymer ?
#
loop_
_entity_poly.entity_id
_entity_poly.type
_entity_poly.pdbx_seq_one_letter_code
_entity_poly.pdbx_strand_id
1 'polypeptide(L)'
;MKRKFKIGNENLDFEMTNKTIFDIDERFDNFGDVINGVMYGKNLYNNALKVMICSCTSKRVDKDGNENPLTIDELKEKLTPNQVIDEIIPFATDLYFDYRGVKTSDATDENKSENNKKK
;
A
#
# COMPACT_ATOMS: atom_id res chain seq x y z
N MET A 1 5.36 10.02 -4.58
CA MET A 1 6.55 9.43 -3.95
C MET A 1 6.47 7.91 -4.01
N LYS A 2 7.52 7.28 -4.45
CA LYS A 2 7.57 5.82 -4.53
C LYS A 2 8.07 5.23 -3.22
N ARG A 3 7.47 4.14 -2.82
CA ARG A 3 7.91 3.36 -1.67
C ARG A 3 8.25 1.96 -2.12
N LYS A 4 9.18 1.34 -1.45
CA LYS A 4 9.58 -0.03 -1.75
C LYS A 4 9.03 -0.97 -0.70
N PHE A 5 8.72 -2.18 -1.15
CA PHE A 5 8.28 -3.24 -0.22
C PHE A 5 8.78 -4.57 -0.78
N LYS A 6 9.33 -5.38 0.09
CA LYS A 6 9.90 -6.65 -0.33
C LYS A 6 8.84 -7.75 -0.28
N ILE A 7 8.60 -8.39 -1.42
CA ILE A 7 7.65 -9.50 -1.53
C ILE A 7 8.46 -10.74 -1.91
N GLY A 8 8.58 -11.67 -0.99
CA GLY A 8 9.49 -12.80 -1.20
C GLY A 8 10.90 -12.30 -1.37
N ASN A 9 11.49 -12.52 -2.53
CA ASN A 9 12.85 -12.08 -2.83
C ASN A 9 12.91 -10.84 -3.72
N GLU A 10 11.77 -10.26 -4.05
CA GLU A 10 11.72 -9.10 -4.93
C GLU A 10 11.50 -7.82 -4.14
N ASN A 11 12.26 -6.79 -4.47
CA ASN A 11 11.97 -5.43 -3.98
C ASN A 11 11.13 -4.73 -5.02
N LEU A 12 9.88 -4.44 -4.70
CA LEU A 12 8.95 -3.84 -5.64
C LEU A 12 8.67 -2.40 -5.27
N ASP A 13 8.36 -1.59 -6.29
CA ASP A 13 8.03 -0.18 -6.09
C ASP A 13 6.52 -0.01 -6.09
N PHE A 14 6.05 0.88 -5.21
CA PHE A 14 4.63 1.17 -5.05
C PHE A 14 4.42 2.67 -4.99
N GLU A 15 3.38 3.13 -5.63
CA GLU A 15 2.97 4.53 -5.57
C GLU A 15 1.48 4.59 -5.90
N MET A 16 0.69 5.22 -5.03
CA MET A 16 -0.71 5.43 -5.34
C MET A 16 -0.84 6.66 -6.24
N THR A 17 -1.55 6.49 -7.35
CA THR A 17 -1.82 7.54 -8.31
C THR A 17 -3.31 7.55 -8.61
N ASN A 18 -3.77 8.49 -9.45
CA ASN A 18 -5.17 8.48 -9.88
C ASN A 18 -5.54 7.14 -10.50
N LYS A 19 -4.62 6.54 -11.27
CA LYS A 19 -4.89 5.24 -11.87
C LYS A 19 -5.21 4.19 -10.82
N THR A 20 -4.51 4.22 -9.68
CA THR A 20 -4.75 3.29 -8.58
C THR A 20 -6.20 3.36 -8.12
N ILE A 21 -6.74 4.58 -7.98
CA ILE A 21 -8.12 4.78 -7.52
C ILE A 21 -9.10 4.13 -8.47
N PHE A 22 -8.94 4.41 -9.76
CA PHE A 22 -9.86 3.88 -10.76
C PHE A 22 -9.72 2.36 -10.92
N ASP A 23 -8.49 1.85 -10.82
CA ASP A 23 -8.27 0.41 -10.88
C ASP A 23 -8.95 -0.31 -9.72
N ILE A 24 -8.91 0.26 -8.52
CA ILE A 24 -9.56 -0.34 -7.37
C ILE A 24 -11.08 -0.36 -7.58
N ASP A 25 -11.66 0.77 -8.03
CA ASP A 25 -13.09 0.82 -8.32
C ASP A 25 -13.49 -0.24 -9.34
N GLU A 26 -12.68 -0.41 -10.37
CA GLU A 26 -13.00 -1.34 -11.44
C GLU A 26 -12.85 -2.80 -11.01
N ARG A 27 -11.85 -3.10 -10.20
CA ARG A 27 -11.51 -4.48 -9.87
C ARG A 27 -12.15 -4.97 -8.58
N PHE A 28 -12.46 -4.06 -7.63
CA PHE A 28 -12.85 -4.43 -6.26
C PHE A 28 -14.06 -3.65 -5.81
N ASP A 29 -15.00 -3.32 -6.25
CA ASP A 29 -16.16 -2.56 -5.82
C ASP A 29 -15.87 -1.07 -5.83
N ASN A 30 -15.42 -0.53 -4.73
CA ASN A 30 -15.47 0.90 -4.54
C ASN A 30 -14.26 1.32 -3.73
N PHE A 31 -13.49 2.25 -4.28
CA PHE A 31 -12.28 2.70 -3.61
C PHE A 31 -12.57 3.25 -2.21
N GLY A 32 -13.67 4.00 -2.06
CA GLY A 32 -14.02 4.56 -0.76
C GLY A 32 -14.17 3.49 0.31
N ASP A 33 -14.84 2.39 -0.04
CA ASP A 33 -15.00 1.28 0.91
C ASP A 33 -13.66 0.61 1.22
N VAL A 34 -12.81 0.45 0.20
CA VAL A 34 -11.51 -0.19 0.40
C VAL A 34 -10.64 0.67 1.32
N ILE A 35 -10.53 1.96 1.02
CA ILE A 35 -9.67 2.82 1.83
C ILE A 35 -10.24 3.04 3.24
N ASN A 36 -11.55 3.14 3.37
CA ASN A 36 -12.17 3.24 4.69
C ASN A 36 -11.95 1.97 5.49
N GLY A 37 -11.94 0.81 4.83
CA GLY A 37 -11.62 -0.45 5.50
C GLY A 37 -10.21 -0.44 6.07
N VAL A 38 -9.25 0.09 5.32
CA VAL A 38 -7.87 0.22 5.79
C VAL A 38 -7.80 1.21 6.96
N MET A 39 -8.47 2.35 6.84
CA MET A 39 -8.35 3.42 7.82
C MET A 39 -9.12 3.14 9.10
N TYR A 40 -10.25 2.45 9.02
CA TYR A 40 -11.16 2.28 10.15
C TYR A 40 -11.33 0.82 10.58
N GLY A 41 -10.56 -0.07 10.00
CA GLY A 41 -10.47 -1.43 10.53
C GLY A 41 -11.51 -2.42 10.06
N LYS A 42 -12.07 -2.24 8.87
CA LYS A 42 -13.02 -3.21 8.32
C LYS A 42 -12.37 -3.98 7.18
N ASN A 43 -12.32 -5.31 7.30
CA ASN A 43 -11.62 -6.18 6.36
C ASN A 43 -10.21 -5.65 6.09
N LEU A 44 -9.57 -5.26 7.15
CA LEU A 44 -8.36 -4.45 7.18
C LEU A 44 -7.25 -5.02 6.29
N TYR A 45 -6.93 -6.28 6.51
CA TYR A 45 -5.82 -6.90 5.79
C TYR A 45 -6.13 -7.11 4.31
N ASN A 46 -7.33 -7.59 4.01
CA ASN A 46 -7.73 -7.78 2.62
C ASN A 46 -7.74 -6.47 1.84
N ASN A 47 -8.23 -5.40 2.47
CA ASN A 47 -8.26 -4.10 1.81
C ASN A 47 -6.88 -3.54 1.61
N ALA A 48 -5.96 -3.77 2.55
CA ALA A 48 -4.57 -3.36 2.38
C ALA A 48 -3.93 -4.03 1.17
N LEU A 49 -4.21 -5.33 0.96
CA LEU A 49 -3.67 -6.03 -0.20
C LEU A 49 -4.21 -5.46 -1.51
N LYS A 50 -5.48 -5.07 -1.54
CA LYS A 50 -6.08 -4.45 -2.72
C LYS A 50 -5.37 -3.14 -3.07
N VAL A 51 -5.10 -2.31 -2.07
CA VAL A 51 -4.36 -1.08 -2.26
C VAL A 51 -2.97 -1.38 -2.81
N MET A 52 -2.30 -2.37 -2.25
CA MET A 52 -0.94 -2.70 -2.66
C MET A 52 -0.87 -3.15 -4.11
N ILE A 53 -1.72 -4.08 -4.54
CA ILE A 53 -1.59 -4.59 -5.91
C ILE A 53 -1.92 -3.53 -6.95
N CYS A 54 -2.84 -2.65 -6.65
CA CYS A 54 -3.19 -1.58 -7.59
C CYS A 54 -2.20 -0.42 -7.54
N SER A 55 -1.33 -0.38 -6.54
CA SER A 55 -0.31 0.65 -6.39
C SER A 55 1.08 0.18 -6.84
N CYS A 56 1.25 -1.09 -7.17
CA CYS A 56 2.54 -1.61 -7.62
C CYS A 56 2.88 -1.02 -8.97
N THR A 57 4.02 -0.34 -9.06
CA THR A 57 4.46 0.31 -10.29
C THR A 57 5.59 -0.44 -10.98
N SER A 58 6.15 -1.45 -10.33
CA SER A 58 7.20 -2.26 -10.92
C SER A 58 6.66 -3.08 -12.08
N LYS A 59 7.38 -3.10 -13.18
CA LYS A 59 7.06 -3.99 -14.29
C LYS A 59 7.62 -5.36 -13.98
N ARG A 60 6.80 -6.36 -14.10
CA ARG A 60 7.22 -7.73 -13.83
C ARG A 60 6.88 -8.59 -15.04
N VAL A 61 7.81 -9.46 -15.36
CA VAL A 61 7.60 -10.44 -16.44
C VAL A 61 7.94 -11.82 -15.89
N ASP A 62 7.31 -12.83 -16.47
CA ASP A 62 7.66 -14.20 -16.13
C ASP A 62 8.86 -14.67 -16.94
N LYS A 63 9.24 -15.92 -16.78
CA LYS A 63 10.41 -16.47 -17.45
C LYS A 63 10.25 -16.51 -18.96
N ASP A 64 9.02 -16.45 -19.45
CA ASP A 64 8.73 -16.43 -20.88
C ASP A 64 8.62 -15.01 -21.46
N GLY A 65 8.83 -14.00 -20.63
CA GLY A 65 8.75 -12.61 -21.06
C GLY A 65 7.36 -12.02 -21.07
N ASN A 66 6.37 -12.75 -20.57
CA ASN A 66 4.98 -12.24 -20.48
C ASN A 66 4.79 -11.43 -19.23
N GLU A 67 3.85 -10.48 -19.31
CA GLU A 67 3.52 -9.68 -18.11
C GLU A 67 3.07 -10.57 -16.97
N ASN A 68 3.55 -10.24 -15.79
CA ASN A 68 3.25 -11.00 -14.58
C ASN A 68 2.94 -10.02 -13.45
N PRO A 69 1.78 -9.35 -13.50
CA PRO A 69 1.45 -8.37 -12.48
C PRO A 69 1.26 -9.01 -11.11
N LEU A 70 1.54 -8.23 -10.09
CA LEU A 70 1.37 -8.67 -8.71
C LEU A 70 -0.10 -8.97 -8.45
N THR A 71 -0.38 -10.08 -7.78
CA THR A 71 -1.75 -10.50 -7.45
C THR A 71 -1.92 -10.62 -5.94
N ILE A 72 -3.18 -10.59 -5.52
CA ILE A 72 -3.51 -10.80 -4.10
C ILE A 72 -3.05 -12.18 -3.64
N ASP A 73 -3.26 -13.19 -4.47
CA ASP A 73 -2.86 -14.55 -4.11
C ASP A 73 -1.36 -14.65 -3.91
N GLU A 74 -0.59 -13.97 -4.74
CA GLU A 74 0.87 -13.96 -4.58
C GLU A 74 1.27 -13.29 -3.26
N LEU A 75 0.63 -12.20 -2.90
CA LEU A 75 0.90 -11.55 -1.62
C LEU A 75 0.57 -12.46 -0.46
N LYS A 76 -0.60 -13.13 -0.52
CA LYS A 76 -0.99 -14.05 0.56
C LYS A 76 0.03 -15.17 0.74
N GLU A 77 0.62 -15.62 -0.36
CA GLU A 77 1.57 -16.71 -0.30
C GLU A 77 2.95 -16.27 0.17
N LYS A 78 3.40 -15.11 -0.26
CA LYS A 78 4.80 -14.70 -0.08
C LYS A 78 5.06 -13.77 1.09
N LEU A 79 4.06 -13.08 1.60
CA LEU A 79 4.26 -12.20 2.74
C LEU A 79 4.61 -13.02 3.98
N THR A 80 5.57 -12.51 4.76
CA THR A 80 5.90 -13.15 6.04
C THR A 80 4.84 -12.81 7.07
N PRO A 81 4.75 -13.58 8.16
CA PRO A 81 3.82 -13.24 9.25
C PRO A 81 4.02 -11.84 9.81
N ASN A 82 5.27 -11.42 10.00
CA ASN A 82 5.54 -10.07 10.51
C ASN A 82 5.08 -9.00 9.53
N GLN A 83 5.26 -9.23 8.23
CA GLN A 83 4.79 -8.28 7.24
C GLN A 83 3.27 -8.14 7.30
N VAL A 84 2.56 -9.26 7.41
CA VAL A 84 1.09 -9.22 7.47
C VAL A 84 0.63 -8.47 8.72
N ILE A 85 1.19 -8.81 9.87
CA ILE A 85 0.68 -8.28 11.14
C ILE A 85 1.15 -6.84 11.38
N ASP A 86 2.40 -6.52 11.03
CA ASP A 86 3.01 -5.26 11.45
C ASP A 86 3.24 -4.26 10.32
N GLU A 87 3.25 -4.69 9.05
CA GLU A 87 3.76 -3.82 7.99
C GLU A 87 2.77 -3.43 6.92
N ILE A 88 1.88 -4.32 6.49
CA ILE A 88 1.05 -4.00 5.31
C ILE A 88 0.03 -2.91 5.59
N ILE A 89 -0.51 -2.82 6.78
CA ILE A 89 -1.49 -1.79 7.10
C ILE A 89 -0.86 -0.40 7.11
N PRO A 90 0.24 -0.17 7.86
CA PRO A 90 0.92 1.13 7.77
C PRO A 90 1.37 1.44 6.35
N PHE A 91 1.84 0.43 5.60
CA PHE A 91 2.31 0.65 4.26
C PHE A 91 1.18 1.15 3.33
N ALA A 92 0.03 0.47 3.36
CA ALA A 92 -1.11 0.88 2.55
C ALA A 92 -1.59 2.28 2.96
N THR A 93 -1.61 2.56 4.25
CA THR A 93 -1.99 3.87 4.77
C THR A 93 -1.04 4.96 4.28
N ASP A 94 0.27 4.67 4.32
CA ASP A 94 1.28 5.62 3.86
C ASP A 94 1.15 5.90 2.37
N LEU A 95 0.85 4.88 1.57
CA LEU A 95 0.62 5.09 0.14
C LEU A 95 -0.53 6.08 -0.10
N TYR A 96 -1.60 5.92 0.65
CA TYR A 96 -2.75 6.81 0.52
C TYR A 96 -2.41 8.22 0.97
N PHE A 97 -1.71 8.38 2.09
CA PHE A 97 -1.34 9.68 2.61
C PHE A 97 -0.36 10.39 1.68
N ASP A 98 0.59 9.65 1.10
CA ASP A 98 1.48 10.23 0.09
C ASP A 98 0.69 10.78 -1.09
N TYR A 99 -0.28 10.00 -1.56
CA TYR A 99 -1.14 10.42 -2.66
C TYR A 99 -1.91 11.70 -2.33
N ARG A 100 -2.40 11.80 -1.10
CA ARG A 100 -3.14 12.98 -0.65
C ARG A 100 -2.23 14.14 -0.28
N GLY A 101 -0.93 13.94 -0.26
CA GLY A 101 0.00 14.97 0.14
C GLY A 101 0.05 15.21 1.64
N VAL A 102 -0.38 14.24 2.42
CA VAL A 102 -0.33 14.31 3.89
C VAL A 102 0.99 13.71 4.34
N LYS A 103 1.69 14.38 5.22
CA LYS A 103 2.91 13.82 5.80
C LYS A 103 2.54 12.78 6.84
N THR A 104 3.21 11.65 6.75
CA THR A 104 2.92 10.51 7.62
C THR A 104 3.95 10.38 8.73
N SER A 105 5.10 9.79 8.40
CA SER A 105 6.12 9.55 9.41
C SER A 105 6.70 10.84 9.95
N ASP A 106 6.80 11.89 9.15
CA ASP A 106 7.31 13.18 9.60
C ASP A 106 6.38 13.84 10.59
N ALA A 107 5.09 13.60 10.47
CA ALA A 107 4.11 14.18 11.39
C ALA A 107 4.32 13.69 12.81
N THR A 108 4.96 12.58 12.99
CA THR A 108 5.25 12.05 14.31
C THR A 108 6.53 12.61 14.89
N ASP A 109 7.35 13.26 14.10
CA ASP A 109 8.62 13.77 14.54
C ASP A 109 8.54 15.16 15.10
N GLU A 110 7.80 15.86 14.62
CA GLU A 110 7.85 17.23 15.00
C GLU A 110 7.00 17.56 16.15
N ASN A 111 7.47 16.86 15.48
CA ASN A 111 7.11 17.13 16.09
C ASN A 111 6.94 17.25 16.75
N LYS A 112 7.15 17.17 16.85
CA LYS A 112 7.32 17.15 17.30
C LYS A 112 7.21 17.87 17.61
N SER A 113 7.23 17.83 17.23
CA SER A 113 7.26 18.60 17.60
C SER A 113 6.74 19.24 17.67
N GLU A 114 6.62 19.24 17.56
CA GLU A 114 6.39 19.93 17.90
C GLU A 114 5.84 20.11 18.14
N ASN A 115 5.78 19.92 18.17
CA ASN A 115 5.65 20.08 18.69
C ASN A 115 5.41 20.23 19.03
N ASN A 116 5.40 20.06 19.09
CA ASN A 116 5.61 20.30 19.62
C ASN A 116 5.40 20.76 19.84
N LYS A 117 5.21 20.76 19.92
CA LYS A 117 5.40 21.20 20.23
C LYS A 117 4.88 21.69 20.48
N LYS A 118 4.67 21.58 20.56
CA LYS A 118 4.61 21.92 20.87
C LYS A 118 4.16 22.34 21.15
N LYS A 119 3.99 22.26 21.21
CA LYS A 119 3.93 22.50 21.49
C LYS A 119 3.88 22.86 21.57
#